data_d6963c7716502a7bbb74e0c3c14ec9ce
#
_entry.id   d6963c7716502a7bbb74e0c3c14ec9ce
#
_cell.length_a   1.000
_cell.length_b   1.000
_cell.length_c   1.000
_cell.angle_alpha   90.00
_cell.angle_beta   90.00
_cell.angle_gamma   90.00
#
_symmetry.space_group_name_H-M   'P 1'
#
loop_
_entity.id
_entity.type
_entity.pdbx_description
1 polymer ?
#
loop_
_entity_poly.entity_id
_entity_poly.type
_entity_poly.pdbx_seq_one_letter_code
_entity_poly.pdbx_strand_id
1 'polypeptide(L)'
;MRRIGMLVGAGPLAALALTGCKKESAPDQPKSLAEVAQQAAGMPKPLPGLYRSTAELVSLEAPGLPAGAAAQMKQMMASRAAPRDFCLSGAEADKGYEERVKKLAGRPDCHFDHYSAVAGKLDAQLTCTGGGNGAQGAVRSVLTMQGTMAPDGSDVTLAMAQSGAQLPGGGMKMTMHVKSARVGDCPAS
;
A
#
# COMPACT_ATOMS: atom_id res chain seq x y z
N MET A 1 65.16 -56.46 10.69
CA MET A 1 64.35 -56.21 11.87
C MET A 1 64.10 -54.70 11.94
N ARG A 2 63.02 -54.16 11.40
CA ARG A 2 62.71 -52.73 11.48
C ARG A 2 61.19 -52.60 11.53
N ARG A 3 60.66 -52.17 12.68
CA ARG A 3 59.24 -51.98 12.93
C ARG A 3 58.89 -50.62 12.38
N ILE A 4 57.86 -50.58 11.47
CA ILE A 4 57.25 -49.33 10.95
C ILE A 4 56.00 -49.08 11.75
N GLY A 5 55.98 -47.96 12.50
CA GLY A 5 54.84 -47.50 13.26
C GLY A 5 53.83 -46.82 12.34
N MET A 6 52.58 -47.18 12.52
CA MET A 6 51.45 -46.64 11.80
C MET A 6 50.87 -45.43 12.58
N LEU A 7 50.99 -44.23 12.00
CA LEU A 7 50.41 -42.98 12.56
C LEU A 7 49.02 -42.81 11.98
N VAL A 8 48.01 -42.92 12.82
CA VAL A 8 46.61 -42.59 12.52
C VAL A 8 46.44 -41.10 12.68
N GLY A 9 46.25 -40.40 11.59
CA GLY A 9 45.90 -38.96 11.57
C GLY A 9 44.41 -38.76 11.72
N ALA A 10 43.98 -38.22 12.84
CA ALA A 10 42.61 -37.72 13.05
C ALA A 10 42.48 -36.34 12.41
N GLY A 11 41.72 -36.24 11.33
CA GLY A 11 41.37 -34.95 10.70
C GLY A 11 40.15 -34.32 11.38
N PRO A 12 40.17 -33.02 11.68
CA PRO A 12 38.99 -32.35 12.23
C PRO A 12 37.93 -32.12 11.14
N LEU A 13 36.70 -32.59 11.41
CA LEU A 13 35.52 -32.20 10.65
C LEU A 13 35.25 -30.71 10.89
N ALA A 14 35.50 -29.88 9.87
CA ALA A 14 35.03 -28.50 9.83
C ALA A 14 33.53 -28.50 9.52
N ALA A 15 32.72 -28.25 10.54
CA ALA A 15 31.31 -27.96 10.40
C ALA A 15 31.14 -26.58 9.72
N LEU A 16 30.78 -26.55 8.47
CA LEU A 16 30.34 -25.36 7.76
C LEU A 16 28.96 -24.95 8.29
N ALA A 17 28.95 -24.03 9.23
CA ALA A 17 27.75 -23.31 9.64
C ALA A 17 27.29 -22.43 8.46
N LEU A 18 26.29 -22.87 7.73
CA LEU A 18 25.52 -22.03 6.79
C LEU A 18 24.73 -21.01 7.62
N THR A 19 25.36 -19.89 7.92
CA THR A 19 24.67 -18.70 8.40
C THR A 19 23.83 -18.20 7.21
N GLY A 20 22.57 -18.61 7.17
CA GLY A 20 21.58 -18.05 6.28
C GLY A 20 21.49 -16.55 6.55
N CYS A 21 22.09 -15.73 5.71
CA CYS A 21 21.83 -14.31 5.68
C CYS A 21 20.33 -14.13 5.44
N LYS A 22 19.55 -13.87 6.48
CA LYS A 22 18.27 -13.19 6.33
C LYS A 22 18.61 -11.90 5.59
N LYS A 23 18.19 -11.83 4.34
CA LYS A 23 18.24 -10.60 3.55
C LYS A 23 17.25 -9.67 4.23
N GLU A 24 17.74 -8.94 5.19
CA GLU A 24 17.06 -7.79 5.79
C GLU A 24 16.82 -6.85 4.61
N SER A 25 15.56 -6.69 4.25
CA SER A 25 15.18 -5.77 3.18
C SER A 25 15.69 -4.40 3.58
N ALA A 26 16.66 -3.89 2.83
CA ALA A 26 17.16 -2.54 3.04
C ALA A 26 15.96 -1.59 3.00
N PRO A 27 15.78 -0.71 4.01
CA PRO A 27 14.77 0.31 3.96
C PRO A 27 15.06 1.22 2.76
N ASP A 28 14.02 1.61 2.02
CA ASP A 28 13.96 2.73 1.11
C ASP A 28 14.63 2.64 -0.27
N GLN A 29 14.58 1.49 -0.91
CA GLN A 29 14.73 1.50 -2.38
C GLN A 29 13.34 1.51 -3.04
N PRO A 30 13.08 2.46 -3.96
CA PRO A 30 11.85 2.47 -4.74
C PRO A 30 11.65 1.12 -5.43
N LYS A 31 10.49 0.50 -5.21
CA LYS A 31 10.20 -0.79 -5.84
C LYS A 31 9.72 -0.60 -7.27
N SER A 32 10.20 -1.46 -8.15
CA SER A 32 9.69 -1.52 -9.51
C SER A 32 8.21 -1.92 -9.52
N LEU A 33 7.47 -1.48 -10.53
CA LEU A 33 6.06 -1.86 -10.69
C LEU A 33 5.88 -3.40 -10.77
N ALA A 34 6.85 -4.10 -11.36
CA ALA A 34 6.81 -5.56 -11.43
C ALA A 34 6.90 -6.23 -10.05
N GLU A 35 7.81 -5.76 -9.19
CA GLU A 35 7.95 -6.27 -7.82
C GLU A 35 6.69 -5.99 -6.98
N VAL A 36 6.13 -4.79 -7.10
CA VAL A 36 4.89 -4.42 -6.40
C VAL A 36 3.72 -5.26 -6.90
N ALA A 37 3.58 -5.44 -8.20
CA ALA A 37 2.54 -6.29 -8.79
C ALA A 37 2.65 -7.75 -8.32
N GLN A 38 3.86 -8.29 -8.25
CA GLN A 38 4.12 -9.64 -7.74
C GLN A 38 3.72 -9.79 -6.27
N GLN A 39 4.05 -8.81 -5.43
CA GLN A 39 3.64 -8.82 -4.02
C GLN A 39 2.11 -8.68 -3.88
N ALA A 40 1.48 -7.81 -4.69
CA ALA A 40 0.04 -7.66 -4.72
C ALA A 40 -0.70 -8.92 -5.18
N ALA A 41 -0.11 -9.68 -6.11
CA ALA A 41 -0.65 -10.97 -6.54
C ALA A 41 -0.63 -12.03 -5.42
N GLY A 42 0.30 -11.92 -4.48
CA GLY A 42 0.38 -12.78 -3.29
C GLY A 42 -0.59 -12.44 -2.16
N MET A 43 -1.34 -11.34 -2.28
CA MET A 43 -2.36 -10.96 -1.28
C MET A 43 -3.57 -11.91 -1.33
N PRO A 44 -4.27 -12.12 -0.20
CA PRO A 44 -5.52 -12.86 -0.21
C PRO A 44 -6.51 -12.25 -1.19
N LYS A 45 -6.98 -13.04 -2.17
CA LYS A 45 -7.99 -12.56 -3.11
C LYS A 45 -9.31 -12.29 -2.40
N PRO A 46 -10.01 -11.20 -2.73
CA PRO A 46 -11.32 -10.95 -2.16
C PRO A 46 -12.35 -11.99 -2.65
N LEU A 47 -13.26 -12.39 -1.78
CA LEU A 47 -14.39 -13.24 -2.16
C LEU A 47 -15.41 -12.43 -2.98
N PRO A 48 -16.06 -13.02 -3.99
CA PRO A 48 -17.18 -12.35 -4.66
C PRO A 48 -18.36 -12.15 -3.71
N GLY A 49 -19.15 -11.11 -3.92
CA GLY A 49 -20.33 -10.83 -3.10
C GLY A 49 -20.64 -9.36 -2.92
N LEU A 50 -21.63 -9.08 -2.10
CA LEU A 50 -22.03 -7.74 -1.71
C LEU A 50 -21.14 -7.26 -0.57
N TYR A 51 -20.54 -6.11 -0.78
CA TYR A 51 -19.67 -5.45 0.21
C TYR A 51 -20.30 -4.14 0.65
N ARG A 52 -20.11 -3.83 1.93
CA ARG A 52 -20.35 -2.51 2.49
C ARG A 52 -19.02 -1.83 2.80
N SER A 53 -18.82 -0.65 2.22
CA SER A 53 -17.64 0.18 2.48
C SER A 53 -18.04 1.42 3.26
N THR A 54 -17.26 1.73 4.28
CA THR A 54 -17.34 2.97 5.06
C THR A 54 -16.02 3.71 4.95
N ALA A 55 -16.06 5.03 4.90
CA ALA A 55 -14.88 5.88 4.92
C ALA A 55 -15.07 6.95 5.98
N GLU A 56 -14.11 7.12 6.85
CA GLU A 56 -14.11 8.13 7.91
C GLU A 56 -12.97 9.11 7.67
N LEU A 57 -13.26 10.41 7.72
CA LEU A 57 -12.25 11.45 7.71
C LEU A 57 -11.68 11.60 9.12
N VAL A 58 -10.45 11.09 9.34
CA VAL A 58 -9.76 11.17 10.64
C VAL A 58 -9.18 12.57 10.86
N SER A 59 -8.51 13.14 9.85
CA SER A 59 -7.94 14.47 9.92
C SER A 59 -7.90 15.16 8.57
N LEU A 60 -7.98 16.48 8.59
CA LEU A 60 -7.75 17.37 7.45
C LEU A 60 -7.00 18.63 7.93
N GLU A 61 -5.80 18.81 7.40
CA GLU A 61 -4.96 19.96 7.64
C GLU A 61 -4.77 20.72 6.33
N ALA A 62 -5.18 21.95 6.27
CA ALA A 62 -5.07 22.83 5.11
C ALA A 62 -4.74 24.26 5.60
N PRO A 63 -3.49 24.52 6.03
CA PRO A 63 -3.11 25.73 6.76
C PRO A 63 -3.32 27.03 5.96
N GLY A 64 -3.36 26.95 4.64
CA GLY A 64 -3.58 28.12 3.79
C GLY A 64 -5.04 28.40 3.45
N LEU A 65 -5.98 27.57 3.93
CA LEU A 65 -7.41 27.82 3.70
C LEU A 65 -8.00 28.66 4.83
N PRO A 66 -8.88 29.64 4.51
CA PRO A 66 -9.71 30.29 5.51
C PRO A 66 -10.53 29.25 6.29
N ALA A 67 -10.77 29.52 7.59
CA ALA A 67 -11.46 28.57 8.48
C ALA A 67 -12.83 28.13 7.93
N GLY A 68 -13.58 29.02 7.29
CA GLY A 68 -14.86 28.68 6.65
C GLY A 68 -14.72 27.71 5.47
N ALA A 69 -13.69 27.89 4.64
CA ALA A 69 -13.43 26.99 3.51
C ALA A 69 -12.95 25.60 3.98
N ALA A 70 -12.13 25.54 5.01
CA ALA A 70 -11.70 24.28 5.62
C ALA A 70 -12.91 23.51 6.22
N ALA A 71 -13.82 24.21 6.90
CA ALA A 71 -15.05 23.62 7.46
C ALA A 71 -15.97 23.08 6.34
N GLN A 72 -16.17 23.84 5.28
CA GLN A 72 -16.95 23.43 4.11
C GLN A 72 -16.34 22.16 3.45
N MET A 73 -15.03 22.12 3.29
CA MET A 73 -14.32 20.95 2.74
C MET A 73 -14.52 19.73 3.63
N LYS A 74 -14.39 19.85 4.95
CA LYS A 74 -14.67 18.76 5.90
C LYS A 74 -16.09 18.25 5.77
N GLN A 75 -17.08 19.14 5.70
CA GLN A 75 -18.48 18.78 5.55
C GLN A 75 -18.75 18.05 4.22
N MET A 76 -18.19 18.53 3.13
CA MET A 76 -18.30 17.88 1.82
C MET A 76 -17.67 16.47 1.81
N MET A 77 -16.53 16.30 2.48
CA MET A 77 -15.89 14.99 2.62
C MET A 77 -16.69 14.06 3.52
N ALA A 78 -17.23 14.55 4.63
CA ALA A 78 -18.10 13.79 5.53
C ALA A 78 -19.37 13.31 4.82
N SER A 79 -19.98 14.12 3.96
CA SER A 79 -21.15 13.71 3.17
C SER A 79 -20.85 12.59 2.15
N ARG A 80 -19.61 12.53 1.66
CA ARG A 80 -19.14 11.46 0.75
C ARG A 80 -18.71 10.19 1.50
N ALA A 81 -18.51 10.27 2.80
CA ALA A 81 -18.10 9.17 3.67
C ALA A 81 -19.28 8.24 4.06
N ALA A 82 -20.51 8.52 3.59
CA ALA A 82 -21.66 7.66 3.82
C ALA A 82 -21.37 6.21 3.37
N PRO A 83 -21.87 5.21 4.12
CA PRO A 83 -21.71 3.81 3.74
C PRO A 83 -22.21 3.57 2.31
N ARG A 84 -21.43 2.81 1.56
CA ARG A 84 -21.75 2.44 0.17
C ARG A 84 -21.70 0.95 0.00
N ASP A 85 -22.76 0.41 -0.56
CA ASP A 85 -22.81 -0.98 -0.95
C ASP A 85 -22.36 -1.12 -2.42
N PHE A 86 -21.56 -2.13 -2.69
CA PHE A 86 -21.15 -2.48 -4.05
C PHE A 86 -21.03 -3.99 -4.19
N CYS A 87 -21.34 -4.48 -5.37
CA CYS A 87 -21.22 -5.88 -5.69
C CYS A 87 -19.86 -6.14 -6.37
N LEU A 88 -19.09 -7.08 -5.83
CA LEU A 88 -17.87 -7.59 -6.43
C LEU A 88 -18.20 -8.89 -7.16
N SER A 89 -18.15 -8.87 -8.48
CA SER A 89 -18.35 -10.08 -9.29
C SER A 89 -17.20 -11.07 -9.14
N GLY A 90 -17.44 -12.36 -9.48
CA GLY A 90 -16.40 -13.36 -9.49
C GLY A 90 -15.22 -12.98 -10.40
N ALA A 91 -15.52 -12.47 -11.59
CA ALA A 91 -14.50 -12.04 -12.55
C ALA A 91 -13.64 -10.85 -12.03
N GLU A 92 -14.21 -9.97 -11.21
CA GLU A 92 -13.45 -8.87 -10.59
C GLU A 92 -12.67 -9.36 -9.38
N ALA A 93 -13.21 -10.29 -8.60
CA ALA A 93 -12.52 -10.92 -7.47
C ALA A 93 -11.30 -11.71 -7.94
N ASP A 94 -11.40 -12.43 -9.04
CA ASP A 94 -10.31 -13.24 -9.62
C ASP A 94 -9.11 -12.39 -10.06
N LYS A 95 -9.33 -11.14 -10.48
CA LYS A 95 -8.26 -10.19 -10.83
C LYS A 95 -7.40 -9.80 -9.62
N GLY A 96 -7.93 -9.92 -8.41
CA GLY A 96 -7.25 -9.57 -7.17
C GLY A 96 -6.81 -8.11 -7.11
N TYR A 97 -5.70 -7.87 -6.44
CA TYR A 97 -5.18 -6.52 -6.20
C TYR A 97 -4.13 -6.08 -7.23
N GLU A 98 -3.58 -7.01 -8.01
CA GLU A 98 -2.51 -6.73 -8.98
C GLU A 98 -2.88 -5.66 -10.00
N GLU A 99 -4.07 -5.77 -10.62
CA GLU A 99 -4.52 -4.77 -11.59
C GLU A 99 -4.76 -3.39 -10.96
N ARG A 100 -5.23 -3.34 -9.72
CA ARG A 100 -5.42 -2.08 -8.99
C ARG A 100 -4.09 -1.38 -8.74
N VAL A 101 -3.08 -2.13 -8.34
CA VAL A 101 -1.72 -1.63 -8.14
C VAL A 101 -1.13 -1.14 -9.46
N LYS A 102 -1.26 -1.91 -10.54
CA LYS A 102 -0.79 -1.49 -11.87
C LYS A 102 -1.45 -0.18 -12.34
N LYS A 103 -2.73 0.01 -12.06
CA LYS A 103 -3.44 1.26 -12.40
C LYS A 103 -2.96 2.44 -11.56
N LEU A 104 -2.66 2.24 -10.27
CA LEU A 104 -2.15 3.29 -9.39
C LEU A 104 -0.73 3.72 -9.79
N ALA A 105 0.14 2.76 -10.06
CA ALA A 105 1.54 2.99 -10.39
C ALA A 105 1.81 3.14 -11.89
N GLY A 106 0.82 2.89 -12.75
CA GLY A 106 0.96 2.99 -14.21
C GLY A 106 1.05 4.43 -14.74
N ARG A 107 1.02 5.42 -13.86
CA ARG A 107 1.26 6.81 -14.22
C ARG A 107 2.77 7.06 -14.22
N PRO A 108 3.32 7.66 -15.28
CA PRO A 108 4.77 7.85 -15.42
C PRO A 108 5.38 8.77 -14.35
N ASP A 109 4.54 9.55 -13.70
CA ASP A 109 4.90 10.51 -12.65
C ASP A 109 4.76 9.94 -11.22
N CYS A 110 4.43 8.63 -11.08
CA CYS A 110 4.24 7.97 -9.79
C CYS A 110 5.20 6.80 -9.61
N HIS A 111 5.67 6.59 -8.37
CA HIS A 111 6.45 5.44 -7.97
C HIS A 111 6.16 5.05 -6.52
N PHE A 112 6.33 3.78 -6.20
CA PHE A 112 6.27 3.31 -4.81
C PHE A 112 7.64 3.54 -4.15
N ASP A 113 7.66 4.34 -3.09
CA ASP A 113 8.84 4.48 -2.21
C ASP A 113 9.08 3.16 -1.47
N HIS A 114 8.01 2.58 -0.93
CA HIS A 114 7.98 1.21 -0.43
C HIS A 114 6.63 0.55 -0.68
N TYR A 115 6.61 -0.77 -0.69
CA TYR A 115 5.41 -1.59 -0.75
C TYR A 115 5.67 -2.91 -0.06
N SER A 116 4.84 -3.26 0.90
CA SER A 116 4.84 -4.54 1.59
C SER A 116 3.41 -5.05 1.69
N ALA A 117 3.17 -6.26 1.22
CA ALA A 117 1.88 -6.94 1.30
C ALA A 117 2.12 -8.39 1.73
N VAL A 118 2.25 -8.61 3.05
CA VAL A 118 2.62 -9.92 3.62
C VAL A 118 1.55 -10.36 4.61
N ALA A 119 1.06 -11.59 4.45
CA ALA A 119 0.06 -12.20 5.31
C ALA A 119 -1.19 -11.30 5.54
N GLY A 120 -1.64 -10.62 4.49
CA GLY A 120 -2.79 -9.72 4.55
C GLY A 120 -2.51 -8.36 5.19
N LYS A 121 -1.29 -8.08 5.62
CA LYS A 121 -0.89 -6.74 6.09
C LYS A 121 -0.36 -5.93 4.92
N LEU A 122 -0.92 -4.75 4.74
CA LEU A 122 -0.50 -3.76 3.75
C LEU A 122 0.25 -2.63 4.43
N ASP A 123 1.42 -2.31 3.91
CA ASP A 123 2.19 -1.10 4.24
C ASP A 123 2.85 -0.60 2.97
N ALA A 124 2.42 0.57 2.49
CA ALA A 124 2.88 1.09 1.22
C ALA A 124 2.89 2.62 1.21
N GLN A 125 3.82 3.19 0.46
CA GLN A 125 3.89 4.61 0.17
C GLN A 125 4.11 4.83 -1.32
N LEU A 126 3.22 5.62 -1.91
CA LEU A 126 3.25 6.04 -3.31
C LEU A 126 3.53 7.54 -3.38
N THR A 127 4.55 7.92 -4.11
CA THR A 127 4.84 9.33 -4.43
C THR A 127 4.51 9.58 -5.90
N CYS A 128 3.78 10.66 -6.15
CA CYS A 128 3.50 11.17 -7.49
C CYS A 128 3.97 12.62 -7.59
N THR A 129 4.60 12.98 -8.72
CA THR A 129 5.00 14.36 -9.05
C THR A 129 4.34 14.75 -10.36
N GLY A 130 3.44 15.71 -10.34
CA GLY A 130 2.72 16.11 -11.55
C GLY A 130 1.67 17.18 -11.28
N GLY A 131 0.91 17.55 -12.30
CA GLY A 131 -0.25 18.44 -12.15
C GLY A 131 0.06 19.95 -12.18
N GLY A 132 1.29 20.36 -12.46
CA GLY A 132 1.61 21.74 -12.78
C GLY A 132 1.48 21.99 -14.27
N ASN A 133 0.61 22.90 -14.69
CA ASN A 133 0.60 23.41 -16.06
C ASN A 133 1.83 24.32 -16.25
N GLY A 134 2.98 23.74 -16.58
CA GLY A 134 4.22 24.41 -17.00
C GLY A 134 4.77 25.51 -16.10
N ALA A 135 4.05 26.63 -15.94
CA ALA A 135 4.52 27.82 -15.24
C ALA A 135 4.22 27.85 -13.72
N GLN A 136 3.42 26.93 -13.20
CA GLN A 136 2.94 26.97 -11.82
C GLN A 136 3.62 25.97 -10.86
N GLY A 137 4.63 25.26 -11.34
CA GLY A 137 5.39 24.30 -10.53
C GLY A 137 4.64 22.95 -10.31
N ALA A 138 5.42 21.92 -10.04
CA ALA A 138 4.88 20.57 -9.84
C ALA A 138 4.24 20.45 -8.44
N VAL A 139 3.11 19.75 -8.37
CA VAL A 139 2.53 19.26 -7.10
C VAL A 139 3.13 17.90 -6.80
N ARG A 140 3.68 17.74 -5.61
CA ARG A 140 4.05 16.44 -5.07
C ARG A 140 2.90 15.90 -4.21
N SER A 141 2.47 14.68 -4.49
CA SER A 141 1.49 13.98 -3.68
C SER A 141 2.12 12.71 -3.11
N VAL A 142 2.01 12.50 -1.81
CA VAL A 142 2.45 11.28 -1.13
C VAL A 142 1.21 10.61 -0.54
N LEU A 143 0.97 9.35 -0.91
CA LEU A 143 -0.10 8.52 -0.37
C LEU A 143 0.51 7.38 0.42
N THR A 144 0.25 7.35 1.72
CA THR A 144 0.59 6.22 2.60
C THR A 144 -0.65 5.37 2.83
N MET A 145 -0.48 4.06 2.74
CA MET A 145 -1.54 3.06 2.91
C MET A 145 -1.08 2.04 3.94
N GLN A 146 -1.81 1.92 5.04
CA GLN A 146 -1.48 0.96 6.11
C GLN A 146 -2.74 0.27 6.59
N GLY A 147 -2.68 -1.06 6.78
CA GLY A 147 -3.84 -1.79 7.28
C GLY A 147 -3.82 -3.28 7.00
N THR A 148 -5.01 -3.85 6.97
CA THR A 148 -5.21 -5.29 6.74
C THR A 148 -6.14 -5.53 5.57
N MET A 149 -5.84 -6.59 4.83
CA MET A 149 -6.61 -7.08 3.70
C MET A 149 -6.92 -8.55 3.94
N ALA A 150 -8.20 -8.90 3.96
CA ALA A 150 -8.69 -10.27 4.12
C ALA A 150 -9.60 -10.64 2.93
N PRO A 151 -9.88 -11.93 2.70
CA PRO A 151 -10.79 -12.34 1.64
C PRO A 151 -12.19 -11.73 1.74
N ASP A 152 -12.66 -11.49 2.94
CA ASP A 152 -14.00 -10.99 3.24
C ASP A 152 -14.05 -9.49 3.59
N GLY A 153 -12.90 -8.79 3.54
CA GLY A 153 -12.88 -7.36 3.82
C GLY A 153 -11.50 -6.74 3.92
N SER A 154 -11.50 -5.46 4.26
CA SER A 154 -10.28 -4.68 4.47
C SER A 154 -10.49 -3.60 5.52
N ASP A 155 -9.42 -3.24 6.21
CA ASP A 155 -9.36 -2.16 7.19
C ASP A 155 -8.07 -1.39 6.95
N VAL A 156 -8.15 -0.22 6.29
CA VAL A 156 -6.98 0.50 5.78
C VAL A 156 -7.07 1.98 6.14
N THR A 157 -5.99 2.49 6.69
CA THR A 157 -5.75 3.93 6.84
C THR A 157 -5.02 4.46 5.62
N LEU A 158 -5.56 5.51 5.04
CA LEU A 158 -4.99 6.25 3.91
C LEU A 158 -4.59 7.63 4.38
N ALA A 159 -3.29 7.94 4.35
CA ALA A 159 -2.80 9.29 4.64
C ALA A 159 -2.25 9.90 3.35
N MET A 160 -2.80 11.04 2.95
CA MET A 160 -2.40 11.78 1.76
C MET A 160 -1.81 13.13 2.17
N ALA A 161 -0.63 13.44 1.66
CA ALA A 161 0.00 14.74 1.78
C ALA A 161 0.25 15.29 0.38
N GLN A 162 -0.18 16.52 0.15
CA GLN A 162 0.10 17.26 -1.08
C GLN A 162 0.92 18.50 -0.75
N SER A 163 1.92 18.79 -1.56
CA SER A 163 2.75 19.99 -1.44
C SER A 163 3.04 20.59 -2.81
N GLY A 164 3.12 21.91 -2.85
CA GLY A 164 3.40 22.67 -4.08
C GLY A 164 3.14 24.15 -3.86
N ALA A 165 3.92 25.00 -4.55
CA ALA A 165 3.83 26.45 -4.40
C ALA A 165 2.45 27.03 -4.77
N GLN A 166 1.70 26.35 -5.61
CA GLN A 166 0.36 26.73 -6.04
C GLN A 166 -0.75 26.34 -5.05
N LEU A 167 -0.44 25.53 -4.05
CA LEU A 167 -1.42 25.13 -3.05
C LEU A 167 -1.53 26.20 -1.96
N PRO A 168 -2.74 26.54 -1.50
CA PRO A 168 -2.91 27.45 -0.39
C PRO A 168 -2.11 26.98 0.83
N GLY A 169 -1.26 27.85 1.40
CA GLY A 169 -0.37 27.50 2.50
C GLY A 169 0.71 26.47 2.18
N GLY A 170 0.99 26.24 0.89
CA GLY A 170 2.04 25.33 0.44
C GLY A 170 1.67 23.84 0.47
N GLY A 171 0.49 23.48 0.99
CA GLY A 171 0.09 22.07 0.99
C GLY A 171 -1.16 21.73 1.80
N MET A 172 -1.54 20.47 1.74
CA MET A 172 -2.69 19.88 2.43
C MET A 172 -2.33 18.47 2.89
N LYS A 173 -2.82 18.09 4.08
CA LYS A 173 -2.74 16.71 4.56
C LYS A 173 -4.13 16.21 4.91
N MET A 174 -4.40 14.95 4.61
CA MET A 174 -5.66 14.30 4.90
C MET A 174 -5.41 12.85 5.32
N THR A 175 -6.11 12.41 6.36
CA THR A 175 -6.11 11.01 6.77
C THR A 175 -7.54 10.48 6.74
N MET A 176 -7.72 9.36 6.10
CA MET A 176 -8.99 8.65 6.03
C MET A 176 -8.82 7.22 6.54
N HIS A 177 -9.83 6.72 7.23
CA HIS A 177 -9.94 5.33 7.60
C HIS A 177 -11.03 4.69 6.76
N VAL A 178 -10.69 3.64 6.02
CA VAL A 178 -11.58 2.96 5.08
C VAL A 178 -11.74 1.51 5.50
N LYS A 179 -12.96 1.11 5.77
CA LYS A 179 -13.34 -0.28 6.04
C LYS A 179 -14.22 -0.80 4.92
N SER A 180 -14.00 -2.05 4.54
CA SER A 180 -14.86 -2.77 3.64
C SER A 180 -15.12 -4.16 4.21
N ALA A 181 -16.37 -4.59 4.24
CA ALA A 181 -16.74 -5.92 4.71
C ALA A 181 -17.74 -6.55 3.77
N ARG A 182 -17.56 -7.85 3.49
CA ARG A 182 -18.54 -8.65 2.76
C ARG A 182 -19.78 -8.84 3.66
N VAL A 183 -20.94 -8.45 3.17
CA VAL A 183 -22.20 -8.50 3.92
C VAL A 183 -23.18 -9.55 3.38
N GLY A 184 -22.84 -10.20 2.27
CA GLY A 184 -23.68 -11.26 1.69
C GLY A 184 -23.34 -11.52 0.21
N ASP A 185 -24.27 -12.12 -0.47
CA ASP A 185 -24.19 -12.32 -1.91
C ASP A 185 -24.76 -11.13 -2.67
N CYS A 186 -24.32 -10.95 -3.92
CA CYS A 186 -24.87 -9.92 -4.78
C CYS A 186 -26.36 -10.15 -5.03
N PRO A 187 -27.18 -9.10 -5.11
CA PRO A 187 -28.58 -9.22 -5.58
C PRO A 187 -28.61 -9.91 -6.95
N ALA A 188 -29.61 -10.75 -7.16
CA ALA A 188 -29.87 -11.30 -8.49
C ALA A 188 -30.19 -10.13 -9.45
N SER A 189 -29.50 -10.08 -10.59
CA SER A 189 -29.72 -9.11 -11.66
C SER A 189 -30.89 -9.49 -12.52
#